data_b74d66e83a99d70cdebff6a08f6e6316
#
_entry.id   b74d66e83a99d70cdebff6a08f6e6316
#
_cell.length_a   1.000
_cell.length_b   1.000
_cell.length_c   1.000
_cell.angle_alpha   90.00
_cell.angle_beta   90.00
_cell.angle_gamma   90.00
#
_symmetry.space_group_name_H-M   'P 1'
#
loop_
_entity.id
_entity.type
_entity.pdbx_description
1 polymer ?
#
loop_
_entity_poly.entity_id
_entity_poly.type
_entity_poly.pdbx_seq_one_letter_code
_entity_poly.pdbx_strand_id
1 'polypeptide(L)'
;MNVPKPLTLRQSIKSYTAMLENIYQDIISPDVNLLNGITKLVLSLLLGAVIGIERRRKGQIAGLRTFALISMGATLAMLISIYIPQVYFGLKNGDPGRIAAQVVSGVGFLGAGAIIQMKGSVRGLTTAAGIWISACIGLAVGAGMYLISIIATLLIIFILVNIERIEMRHNFLWESKIIRVKVHGILEDIQMLRDVIESSDVHISDEYMKYDYDNQLTIVNFMVRSKNSVNVPSLFNEIKEKSDAVSITITNEINVS
;
A
#
# COMPACT_ATOMS: atom_id res chain seq x y z
N MET A 1 25.10 -16.67 61.46
CA MET A 1 24.74 -16.58 60.02
C MET A 1 23.31 -17.11 59.93
N ASN A 2 22.29 -16.20 59.72
CA ASN A 2 20.92 -16.62 59.51
C ASN A 2 20.75 -16.95 58.01
N VAL A 3 20.67 -18.23 57.71
CA VAL A 3 20.36 -18.71 56.35
C VAL A 3 18.83 -18.48 56.13
N PRO A 4 18.41 -17.71 55.13
CA PRO A 4 16.98 -17.50 54.90
C PRO A 4 16.32 -18.84 54.56
N LYS A 5 15.20 -19.16 55.25
CA LYS A 5 14.40 -20.36 54.94
C LYS A 5 13.92 -20.36 53.49
N PRO A 6 14.01 -21.46 52.78
CA PRO A 6 13.48 -21.54 51.42
C PRO A 6 11.97 -21.28 51.43
N LEU A 7 11.52 -20.43 50.52
CA LEU A 7 10.09 -20.13 50.32
C LEU A 7 9.32 -21.41 49.99
N THR A 8 8.19 -21.60 50.62
CA THR A 8 7.28 -22.74 50.27
C THR A 8 6.78 -22.55 48.84
N LEU A 9 6.52 -23.64 48.15
CA LEU A 9 6.04 -23.64 46.75
C LEU A 9 4.82 -22.71 46.57
N ARG A 10 3.93 -22.63 47.53
CA ARG A 10 2.75 -21.78 47.58
C ARG A 10 3.12 -20.29 47.71
N GLN A 11 4.17 -19.96 48.44
CA GLN A 11 4.66 -18.59 48.56
C GLN A 11 5.36 -18.13 47.29
N SER A 12 6.11 -19.02 46.62
CA SER A 12 6.71 -18.74 45.32
C SER A 12 5.66 -18.49 44.24
N ILE A 13 4.62 -19.33 44.13
CA ILE A 13 3.51 -19.12 43.17
C ILE A 13 2.82 -17.77 43.44
N LYS A 14 2.54 -17.45 44.68
CA LYS A 14 1.88 -16.19 45.05
C LYS A 14 2.75 -14.96 44.74
N SER A 15 4.06 -15.07 44.87
CA SER A 15 5.02 -14.03 44.48
C SER A 15 5.07 -13.84 42.95
N TYR A 16 5.09 -14.95 42.18
CA TYR A 16 5.06 -14.88 40.73
C TYR A 16 3.76 -14.30 40.17
N THR A 17 2.60 -14.66 40.74
CA THR A 17 1.32 -14.07 40.32
C THR A 17 1.24 -12.58 40.62
N ALA A 18 1.68 -12.15 41.79
CA ALA A 18 1.75 -10.72 42.14
C ALA A 18 2.72 -9.95 41.25
N MET A 19 3.87 -10.54 40.90
CA MET A 19 4.82 -9.93 39.98
C MET A 19 4.21 -9.78 38.56
N LEU A 20 3.53 -10.80 38.05
CA LEU A 20 2.86 -10.76 36.75
C LEU A 20 1.73 -9.70 36.74
N GLU A 21 0.99 -9.60 37.82
CA GLU A 21 -0.07 -8.60 37.98
C GLU A 21 0.49 -7.17 37.96
N ASN A 22 1.58 -6.93 38.64
CA ASN A 22 2.27 -5.62 38.63
C ASN A 22 2.78 -5.27 37.21
N ILE A 23 3.42 -6.23 36.52
CA ILE A 23 3.88 -6.05 35.15
C ILE A 23 2.70 -5.73 34.23
N TYR A 24 1.59 -6.44 34.37
CA TYR A 24 0.38 -6.21 33.61
C TYR A 24 -0.19 -4.81 33.84
N GLN A 25 -0.28 -4.37 35.10
CA GLN A 25 -0.73 -3.02 35.48
C GLN A 25 0.21 -1.94 34.91
N ASP A 26 1.52 -2.17 34.96
CA ASP A 26 2.52 -1.25 34.39
C ASP A 26 2.36 -1.11 32.87
N ILE A 27 2.06 -2.18 32.16
CA ILE A 27 1.86 -2.17 30.69
C ILE A 27 0.59 -1.43 30.30
N ILE A 28 -0.49 -1.58 31.08
CA ILE A 28 -1.81 -0.96 30.80
C ILE A 28 -1.88 0.47 31.32
N SER A 29 -1.00 0.86 32.22
CA SER A 29 -0.99 2.20 32.81
C SER A 29 -1.07 3.30 31.73
N PRO A 30 -1.91 4.33 31.93
CA PRO A 30 -1.93 5.50 31.07
C PRO A 30 -0.65 6.35 31.19
N ASP A 31 0.09 6.19 32.27
CA ASP A 31 1.34 6.90 32.52
C ASP A 31 2.48 6.27 31.70
N VAL A 32 3.32 7.13 31.10
CA VAL A 32 4.47 6.66 30.31
C VAL A 32 5.59 6.26 31.26
N ASN A 33 5.80 4.96 31.42
CA ASN A 33 6.95 4.38 32.11
C ASN A 33 7.85 3.60 31.12
N LEU A 34 9.05 3.21 31.57
CA LEU A 34 10.04 2.55 30.69
C LEU A 34 9.50 1.25 30.11
N LEU A 35 8.87 0.40 30.93
CA LEU A 35 8.35 -0.91 30.51
C LEU A 35 7.21 -0.75 29.50
N ASN A 36 6.26 0.13 29.80
CA ASN A 36 5.14 0.47 28.93
C ASN A 36 5.63 1.04 27.58
N GLY A 37 6.56 1.99 27.62
CA GLY A 37 7.12 2.62 26.43
C GLY A 37 7.81 1.60 25.52
N ILE A 38 8.66 0.72 26.06
CA ILE A 38 9.32 -0.34 25.28
C ILE A 38 8.29 -1.31 24.68
N THR A 39 7.30 -1.75 25.47
CA THR A 39 6.26 -2.66 25.00
C THR A 39 5.46 -2.06 23.84
N LYS A 40 5.08 -0.80 23.92
CA LYS A 40 4.37 -0.06 22.86
C LYS A 40 5.22 0.05 21.59
N LEU A 41 6.50 0.40 21.72
CA LEU A 41 7.42 0.51 20.57
C LEU A 41 7.62 -0.84 19.89
N VAL A 42 7.85 -1.92 20.65
CA VAL A 42 8.02 -3.27 20.08
C VAL A 42 6.73 -3.74 19.41
N LEU A 43 5.57 -3.57 20.07
CA LEU A 43 4.30 -3.97 19.48
C LEU A 43 4.01 -3.25 18.17
N SER A 44 4.18 -1.93 18.13
CA SER A 44 3.93 -1.15 16.92
C SER A 44 4.89 -1.50 15.78
N LEU A 45 6.17 -1.75 16.11
CA LEU A 45 7.15 -2.23 15.15
C LEU A 45 6.70 -3.57 14.55
N LEU A 46 6.22 -4.51 15.37
CA LEU A 46 5.73 -5.81 14.90
C LEU A 46 4.49 -5.67 14.02
N LEU A 47 3.50 -4.86 14.42
CA LEU A 47 2.28 -4.65 13.63
C LEU A 47 2.59 -3.99 12.28
N GLY A 48 3.45 -2.97 12.26
CA GLY A 48 3.92 -2.35 11.02
C GLY A 48 4.72 -3.33 10.15
N ALA A 49 5.58 -4.15 10.77
CA ALA A 49 6.36 -5.18 10.07
C ALA A 49 5.48 -6.21 9.37
N VAL A 50 4.40 -6.67 10.01
CA VAL A 50 3.45 -7.64 9.44
C VAL A 50 2.80 -7.08 8.17
N ILE A 51 2.35 -5.82 8.18
CA ILE A 51 1.84 -5.13 6.98
C ILE A 51 2.93 -5.04 5.91
N GLY A 52 4.13 -4.61 6.30
CA GLY A 52 5.27 -4.44 5.39
C GLY A 52 5.76 -5.74 4.76
N ILE A 53 5.64 -6.90 5.43
CA ILE A 53 5.94 -8.22 4.86
C ILE A 53 5.02 -8.51 3.68
N GLU A 54 3.72 -8.27 3.86
CA GLU A 54 2.73 -8.48 2.80
C GLU A 54 3.04 -7.57 1.60
N ARG A 55 3.30 -6.27 1.83
CA ARG A 55 3.68 -5.33 0.77
C ARG A 55 4.94 -5.75 0.03
N ARG A 56 5.97 -6.21 0.75
CA ARG A 56 7.20 -6.71 0.13
C ARG A 56 6.98 -7.95 -0.70
N ARG A 57 6.14 -8.90 -0.23
CA ARG A 57 5.78 -10.11 -1.00
C ARG A 57 5.12 -9.79 -2.33
N LYS A 58 4.39 -8.68 -2.39
CA LYS A 58 3.73 -8.19 -3.61
C LYS A 58 4.58 -7.25 -4.46
N GLY A 59 5.88 -7.14 -4.17
CA GLY A 59 6.80 -6.31 -4.95
C GLY A 59 6.53 -4.81 -4.85
N GLN A 60 5.84 -4.36 -3.79
CA GLN A 60 5.56 -2.94 -3.59
C GLN A 60 6.82 -2.17 -3.18
N ILE A 61 6.90 -0.89 -3.57
CA ILE A 61 8.06 0.00 -3.34
C ILE A 61 8.38 0.13 -1.85
N ALA A 62 7.36 0.36 -1.00
CA ALA A 62 7.50 0.39 0.44
C ALA A 62 7.20 -1.00 1.04
N GLY A 63 8.13 -1.53 1.84
CA GLY A 63 8.05 -2.88 2.41
C GLY A 63 8.30 -2.89 3.92
N LEU A 64 8.81 -4.03 4.43
CA LEU A 64 8.99 -4.33 5.84
C LEU A 64 9.61 -3.17 6.66
N ARG A 65 10.77 -2.66 6.22
CA ARG A 65 11.50 -1.62 6.96
C ARG A 65 10.70 -0.32 7.05
N THR A 66 10.10 0.09 5.95
CA THR A 66 9.34 1.35 5.85
C THR A 66 8.14 1.34 6.77
N PHE A 67 7.30 0.29 6.70
CA PHE A 67 6.09 0.19 7.51
C PHE A 67 6.40 0.03 9.00
N ALA A 68 7.42 -0.77 9.36
CA ALA A 68 7.86 -0.93 10.75
C ALA A 68 8.35 0.39 11.35
N LEU A 69 9.19 1.15 10.62
CA LEU A 69 9.71 2.44 11.08
C LEU A 69 8.63 3.51 11.19
N ILE A 70 7.68 3.56 10.26
CA ILE A 70 6.56 4.51 10.31
C ILE A 70 5.68 4.24 11.54
N SER A 71 5.29 2.99 11.77
CA SER A 71 4.45 2.63 12.91
C SER A 71 5.15 2.91 14.24
N MET A 72 6.42 2.49 14.37
CA MET A 72 7.21 2.74 15.57
C MET A 72 7.45 4.24 15.80
N GLY A 73 7.77 5.01 14.75
CA GLY A 73 7.98 6.46 14.84
C GLY A 73 6.70 7.21 15.26
N ALA A 74 5.55 6.80 14.74
CA ALA A 74 4.26 7.34 15.16
C ALA A 74 3.95 7.01 16.64
N THR A 75 4.28 5.81 17.09
CA THR A 75 4.16 5.43 18.51
C THR A 75 5.05 6.30 19.39
N LEU A 76 6.30 6.51 19.00
CA LEU A 76 7.22 7.37 19.74
C LEU A 76 6.68 8.81 19.81
N ALA A 77 6.17 9.35 18.73
CA ALA A 77 5.56 10.67 18.69
C ALA A 77 4.36 10.78 19.65
N MET A 78 3.51 9.75 19.72
CA MET A 78 2.39 9.69 20.66
C MET A 78 2.85 9.60 22.11
N LEU A 79 3.87 8.80 22.40
CA LEU A 79 4.47 8.72 23.75
C LEU A 79 5.02 10.07 24.19
N ILE A 80 5.71 10.81 23.34
CA ILE A 80 6.21 12.17 23.61
C ILE A 80 5.03 13.11 23.88
N SER A 81 3.96 13.01 23.10
CA SER A 81 2.75 13.83 23.23
C SER A 81 2.05 13.64 24.57
N ILE A 82 2.08 12.42 25.12
CA ILE A 82 1.52 12.09 26.42
C ILE A 82 2.49 12.50 27.55
N TYR A 83 3.80 12.21 27.37
CA TYR A 83 4.82 12.39 28.40
C TYR A 83 5.07 13.86 28.77
N ILE A 84 5.15 14.74 27.77
CA ILE A 84 5.49 16.16 28.02
C ILE A 84 4.48 16.85 28.94
N PRO A 85 3.16 16.81 28.71
CA PRO A 85 2.19 17.42 29.64
C PRO A 85 2.23 16.82 31.03
N GLN A 86 2.41 15.51 31.14
CA GLN A 86 2.42 14.81 32.45
C GLN A 86 3.61 15.22 33.31
N VAL A 87 4.82 15.26 32.73
CA VAL A 87 6.06 15.45 33.51
C VAL A 87 6.40 16.92 33.71
N TYR A 88 6.26 17.75 32.66
CA TYR A 88 6.75 19.13 32.71
C TYR A 88 5.70 20.16 33.17
N PHE A 89 4.42 19.88 32.94
CA PHE A 89 3.38 20.86 33.30
C PHE A 89 2.50 20.41 34.47
N GLY A 90 2.69 19.19 34.98
CA GLY A 90 1.81 18.63 36.02
C GLY A 90 0.34 18.60 35.63
N LEU A 91 0.07 18.83 34.36
CA LEU A 91 -1.27 18.94 33.79
C LEU A 91 -1.75 17.56 33.40
N LYS A 92 -2.64 16.98 34.18
CA LYS A 92 -3.42 15.80 33.73
C LYS A 92 -4.28 16.12 32.48
N ASN A 93 -4.43 17.41 32.15
CA ASN A 93 -5.26 17.92 31.05
C ASN A 93 -4.45 18.45 29.85
N GLY A 94 -3.23 17.97 29.62
CA GLY A 94 -2.53 18.25 28.36
C GLY A 94 -3.29 17.70 27.19
N ASP A 95 -3.11 18.32 26.02
CA ASP A 95 -3.70 17.83 24.75
C ASP A 95 -2.73 16.85 24.04
N PRO A 96 -2.87 15.54 24.26
CA PRO A 96 -2.04 14.53 23.60
C PRO A 96 -2.37 14.40 22.11
N GLY A 97 -3.47 15.00 21.64
CA GLY A 97 -3.85 14.98 20.23
C GLY A 97 -3.00 15.87 19.34
N ARG A 98 -2.32 16.87 19.87
CA ARG A 98 -1.58 17.87 19.07
C ARG A 98 -0.48 17.26 18.21
N ILE A 99 0.42 16.48 18.78
CA ILE A 99 1.51 15.83 18.03
C ILE A 99 0.94 14.73 17.14
N ALA A 100 -0.08 14.00 17.60
CA ALA A 100 -0.76 13.00 16.79
C ALA A 100 -1.34 13.61 15.51
N ALA A 101 -2.01 14.75 15.58
CA ALA A 101 -2.54 15.46 14.41
C ALA A 101 -1.43 15.85 13.43
N GLN A 102 -0.27 16.31 13.93
CA GLN A 102 0.88 16.64 13.10
C GLN A 102 1.47 15.40 12.40
N VAL A 103 1.53 14.26 13.10
CA VAL A 103 1.97 12.99 12.50
C VAL A 103 1.05 12.57 11.37
N VAL A 104 -0.28 12.61 11.59
CA VAL A 104 -1.28 12.24 10.56
C VAL A 104 -1.15 13.12 9.33
N SER A 105 -0.95 14.44 9.51
CA SER A 105 -0.71 15.38 8.41
C SER A 105 0.63 15.12 7.74
N GLY A 106 1.71 14.98 8.52
CA GLY A 106 3.08 14.83 8.01
C GLY A 106 3.31 13.53 7.24
N VAL A 107 2.68 12.44 7.65
CA VAL A 107 2.75 11.15 6.93
C VAL A 107 2.11 11.23 5.54
N GLY A 108 1.20 12.17 5.31
CA GLY A 108 0.67 12.45 3.97
C GLY A 108 1.76 12.78 2.94
N PHE A 109 2.85 13.47 3.36
CA PHE A 109 4.01 13.74 2.50
C PHE A 109 4.75 12.45 2.10
N LEU A 110 4.95 11.51 3.04
CA LEU A 110 5.57 10.21 2.73
C LEU A 110 4.65 9.38 1.81
N GLY A 111 3.34 9.43 2.03
CA GLY A 111 2.35 8.81 1.17
C GLY A 111 2.41 9.37 -0.25
N ALA A 112 2.45 10.68 -0.40
CA ALA A 112 2.59 11.34 -1.70
C ALA A 112 3.89 10.94 -2.42
N GLY A 113 5.00 10.81 -1.68
CA GLY A 113 6.28 10.32 -2.21
C GLY A 113 6.27 8.87 -2.68
N ALA A 114 5.28 8.07 -2.26
CA ALA A 114 5.11 6.69 -2.71
C ALA A 114 4.24 6.57 -3.98
N ILE A 115 3.59 7.66 -4.42
CA ILE A 115 2.77 7.69 -5.63
C ILE A 115 3.63 8.13 -6.80
N ILE A 116 3.69 7.28 -7.83
CA ILE A 116 4.46 7.53 -9.05
C ILE A 116 3.52 7.58 -10.23
N GLN A 117 3.59 8.67 -10.99
CA GLN A 117 2.90 8.80 -12.27
C GLN A 117 3.89 8.52 -13.41
N MET A 118 3.59 7.53 -14.21
CA MET A 118 4.39 7.15 -15.38
C MET A 118 3.47 6.98 -16.60
N LYS A 119 3.68 7.79 -17.63
CA LYS A 119 3.06 7.62 -18.96
C LYS A 119 1.54 7.30 -18.94
N GLY A 120 0.76 8.08 -18.20
CA GLY A 120 -0.70 7.92 -18.11
C GLY A 120 -1.20 6.89 -17.08
N SER A 121 -0.28 6.23 -16.34
CA SER A 121 -0.62 5.30 -15.27
C SER A 121 -0.15 5.84 -13.92
N VAL A 122 -0.99 5.73 -12.89
CA VAL A 122 -0.66 6.10 -11.50
C VAL A 122 -0.48 4.82 -10.70
N ARG A 123 0.69 4.67 -10.07
CA ARG A 123 1.02 3.51 -9.21
C ARG A 123 1.31 3.97 -7.79
N GLY A 124 1.13 3.10 -6.81
CA GLY A 124 1.50 3.37 -5.41
C GLY A 124 0.36 3.92 -4.55
N LEU A 125 -0.87 4.10 -5.05
CA LEU A 125 -2.01 4.60 -4.27
C LEU A 125 -2.29 3.74 -3.04
N THR A 126 -2.37 2.41 -3.20
CA THR A 126 -2.56 1.46 -2.10
C THR A 126 -1.37 1.48 -1.11
N THR A 127 -0.15 1.68 -1.62
CA THR A 127 1.06 1.82 -0.78
C THR A 127 0.98 3.09 0.05
N ALA A 128 0.58 4.21 -0.53
CA ALA A 128 0.41 5.49 0.16
C ALA A 128 -0.66 5.41 1.26
N ALA A 129 -1.82 4.81 0.96
CA ALA A 129 -2.86 4.54 1.95
C ALA A 129 -2.36 3.63 3.08
N GLY A 130 -1.59 2.58 2.74
CA GLY A 130 -0.95 1.68 3.70
C GLY A 130 0.04 2.40 4.63
N ILE A 131 0.86 3.30 4.11
CA ILE A 131 1.78 4.15 4.89
C ILE A 131 1.01 4.99 5.90
N TRP A 132 -0.05 5.67 5.44
CA TRP A 132 -0.88 6.52 6.28
C TRP A 132 -1.54 5.73 7.42
N ILE A 133 -2.16 4.59 7.11
CA ILE A 133 -2.85 3.77 8.12
C ILE A 133 -1.87 3.11 9.10
N SER A 134 -0.64 2.77 8.66
CA SER A 134 0.41 2.23 9.54
C SER A 134 0.83 3.25 10.60
N ALA A 135 0.89 4.53 10.26
CA ALA A 135 1.12 5.59 11.24
C ALA A 135 -0.04 5.71 12.23
N CYS A 136 -1.29 5.61 11.76
CA CYS A 136 -2.46 5.62 12.65
C CYS A 136 -2.44 4.44 13.64
N ILE A 137 -2.04 3.24 13.19
CA ILE A 137 -1.83 2.08 14.07
C ILE A 137 -0.78 2.40 15.13
N GLY A 138 0.36 2.99 14.74
CA GLY A 138 1.40 3.38 15.67
C GLY A 138 0.92 4.37 16.72
N LEU A 139 0.16 5.40 16.31
CA LEU A 139 -0.47 6.35 17.22
C LEU A 139 -1.42 5.67 18.21
N ALA A 140 -2.25 4.75 17.72
CA ALA A 140 -3.19 4.00 18.54
C ALA A 140 -2.48 3.11 19.57
N VAL A 141 -1.40 2.41 19.18
CA VAL A 141 -0.54 1.65 20.10
C VAL A 141 0.08 2.58 21.16
N GLY A 142 0.61 3.74 20.74
CA GLY A 142 1.15 4.75 21.63
C GLY A 142 0.15 5.25 22.65
N ALA A 143 -1.11 5.42 22.24
CA ALA A 143 -2.23 5.79 23.10
C ALA A 143 -2.71 4.65 24.03
N GLY A 144 -2.17 3.42 23.90
CA GLY A 144 -2.59 2.26 24.70
C GLY A 144 -3.78 1.49 24.14
N MET A 145 -4.20 1.77 22.90
CA MET A 145 -5.33 1.09 22.23
C MET A 145 -4.88 -0.23 21.59
N TYR A 146 -4.28 -1.14 22.36
CA TYR A 146 -3.63 -2.35 21.85
C TYR A 146 -4.56 -3.25 21.04
N LEU A 147 -5.73 -3.59 21.60
CA LEU A 147 -6.68 -4.49 20.96
C LEU A 147 -7.19 -3.92 19.63
N ILE A 148 -7.54 -2.64 19.63
CA ILE A 148 -8.02 -1.95 18.41
C ILE A 148 -6.93 -1.93 17.34
N SER A 149 -5.67 -1.69 17.73
CA SER A 149 -4.53 -1.69 16.80
C SER A 149 -4.28 -3.06 16.18
N ILE A 150 -4.42 -4.13 16.96
CA ILE A 150 -4.30 -5.51 16.46
C ILE A 150 -5.45 -5.82 15.49
N ILE A 151 -6.70 -5.53 15.86
CA ILE A 151 -7.86 -5.75 15.00
C ILE A 151 -7.73 -4.95 13.71
N ALA A 152 -7.34 -3.67 13.78
CA ALA A 152 -7.12 -2.84 12.60
C ALA A 152 -6.05 -3.44 11.68
N THR A 153 -4.94 -3.91 12.24
CA THR A 153 -3.87 -4.57 11.46
C THR A 153 -4.38 -5.81 10.74
N LEU A 154 -5.16 -6.66 11.42
CA LEU A 154 -5.76 -7.86 10.82
C LEU A 154 -6.73 -7.52 9.70
N LEU A 155 -7.58 -6.50 9.88
CA LEU A 155 -8.51 -6.03 8.86
C LEU A 155 -7.76 -5.48 7.64
N ILE A 156 -6.68 -4.71 7.85
CA ILE A 156 -5.87 -4.18 6.76
C ILE A 156 -5.24 -5.31 5.96
N ILE A 157 -4.64 -6.30 6.62
CA ILE A 157 -4.07 -7.47 5.94
C ILE A 157 -5.15 -8.22 5.18
N PHE A 158 -6.33 -8.41 5.78
CA PHE A 158 -7.46 -9.04 5.12
C PHE A 158 -7.84 -8.29 3.83
N ILE A 159 -7.93 -6.95 3.88
CA ILE A 159 -8.20 -6.10 2.71
C ILE A 159 -7.11 -6.26 1.66
N LEU A 160 -5.84 -6.11 2.05
CA LEU A 160 -4.71 -6.14 1.15
C LEU A 160 -4.50 -7.49 0.44
N VAL A 161 -4.90 -8.59 1.09
CA VAL A 161 -4.75 -9.95 0.54
C VAL A 161 -5.98 -10.38 -0.25
N ASN A 162 -7.20 -10.11 0.25
CA ASN A 162 -8.41 -10.70 -0.30
C ASN A 162 -9.10 -9.81 -1.33
N ILE A 163 -9.13 -8.49 -1.13
CA ILE A 163 -9.79 -7.59 -2.09
C ILE A 163 -9.05 -7.60 -3.41
N GLU A 164 -7.72 -7.60 -3.40
CA GLU A 164 -6.92 -7.71 -4.62
C GLU A 164 -7.20 -9.04 -5.38
N ARG A 165 -7.41 -10.15 -4.66
CA ARG A 165 -7.81 -11.41 -5.31
C ARG A 165 -9.20 -11.32 -5.94
N ILE A 166 -10.12 -10.60 -5.31
CA ILE A 166 -11.46 -10.37 -5.85
C ILE A 166 -11.39 -9.46 -7.07
N GLU A 167 -10.60 -8.38 -7.00
CA GLU A 167 -10.37 -7.48 -8.14
C GLU A 167 -9.72 -8.20 -9.31
N MET A 168 -8.68 -9.02 -9.08
CA MET A 168 -8.08 -9.84 -10.14
C MET A 168 -9.07 -10.84 -10.72
N ARG A 169 -9.96 -11.39 -9.92
CA ARG A 169 -10.99 -12.33 -10.40
C ARG A 169 -12.10 -11.64 -11.20
N HIS A 170 -12.43 -10.40 -10.85
CA HIS A 170 -13.38 -9.57 -11.59
C HIS A 170 -12.76 -8.90 -12.81
N ASN A 171 -11.52 -8.38 -12.70
CA ASN A 171 -10.76 -7.80 -13.81
C ASN A 171 -10.26 -8.86 -14.81
N PHE A 172 -10.34 -10.17 -14.46
CA PHE A 172 -10.07 -11.26 -15.41
C PHE A 172 -11.03 -11.26 -16.62
N LEU A 173 -12.12 -10.49 -16.54
CA LEU A 173 -13.04 -10.29 -17.67
C LEU A 173 -12.58 -9.18 -18.62
N TRP A 174 -11.72 -8.23 -18.17
CA TRP A 174 -11.28 -7.08 -18.97
C TRP A 174 -9.79 -6.82 -18.75
N GLU A 175 -8.96 -7.19 -19.70
CA GLU A 175 -7.54 -6.83 -19.72
C GLU A 175 -7.34 -5.53 -20.48
N SER A 176 -6.58 -4.59 -19.88
CA SER A 176 -6.10 -3.41 -20.58
C SER A 176 -4.87 -3.77 -21.40
N LYS A 177 -4.95 -3.60 -22.72
CA LYS A 177 -3.86 -3.85 -23.66
C LYS A 177 -3.62 -2.63 -24.53
N ILE A 178 -2.43 -2.54 -25.10
CA ILE A 178 -2.09 -1.53 -26.10
C ILE A 178 -1.90 -2.23 -27.42
N ILE A 179 -2.72 -1.85 -28.38
CA ILE A 179 -2.56 -2.24 -29.77
C ILE A 179 -1.78 -1.12 -30.46
N ARG A 180 -0.57 -1.43 -30.90
CA ARG A 180 0.27 -0.52 -31.66
C ARG A 180 0.26 -0.95 -33.12
N VAL A 181 -0.20 -0.05 -33.97
CA VAL A 181 -0.21 -0.25 -35.44
C VAL A 181 0.78 0.75 -36.04
N LYS A 182 1.68 0.26 -36.90
CA LYS A 182 2.59 1.08 -37.72
C LYS A 182 2.15 0.99 -39.17
N VAL A 183 1.94 2.13 -39.80
CA VAL A 183 1.51 2.25 -41.19
C VAL A 183 2.50 3.14 -41.95
N HIS A 184 2.74 2.84 -43.24
CA HIS A 184 3.56 3.70 -44.10
C HIS A 184 2.86 5.06 -44.37
N GLY A 185 3.66 6.09 -44.44
CA GLY A 185 3.18 7.45 -44.73
C GLY A 185 2.34 8.07 -43.62
N ILE A 186 1.63 9.12 -43.99
CA ILE A 186 0.72 9.84 -43.08
C ILE A 186 -0.67 9.18 -43.17
N LEU A 187 -1.16 8.68 -42.02
CA LEU A 187 -2.51 8.16 -41.93
C LEU A 187 -3.49 9.35 -41.78
N GLU A 188 -4.32 9.59 -42.81
CA GLU A 188 -5.28 10.68 -42.81
C GLU A 188 -6.54 10.34 -42.00
N ASP A 189 -6.95 9.09 -41.94
CA ASP A 189 -8.15 8.64 -41.23
C ASP A 189 -7.85 7.47 -40.29
N ILE A 190 -8.00 7.73 -39.00
CA ILE A 190 -7.86 6.72 -37.93
C ILE A 190 -9.15 5.91 -37.72
N GLN A 191 -10.29 6.40 -38.24
CA GLN A 191 -11.62 5.84 -37.99
C GLN A 191 -11.69 4.40 -38.50
N MET A 192 -11.08 4.11 -39.64
CA MET A 192 -11.03 2.78 -40.22
C MET A 192 -10.36 1.74 -39.29
N LEU A 193 -9.28 2.12 -38.63
CA LEU A 193 -8.60 1.25 -37.62
C LEU A 193 -9.44 1.09 -36.37
N ARG A 194 -10.12 2.16 -35.94
CA ARG A 194 -11.02 2.14 -34.80
C ARG A 194 -12.17 1.16 -35.02
N ASP A 195 -12.85 1.26 -36.16
CA ASP A 195 -14.00 0.40 -36.51
C ASP A 195 -13.62 -1.08 -36.52
N VAL A 196 -12.42 -1.39 -37.02
CA VAL A 196 -11.90 -2.77 -37.02
C VAL A 196 -11.65 -3.28 -35.59
N ILE A 197 -11.07 -2.45 -34.71
CA ILE A 197 -10.76 -2.84 -33.34
C ILE A 197 -12.06 -3.02 -32.55
N GLU A 198 -13.02 -2.10 -32.69
CA GLU A 198 -14.31 -2.14 -31.98
C GLU A 198 -15.20 -3.30 -32.47
N SER A 199 -15.12 -3.69 -33.76
CA SER A 199 -15.86 -4.84 -34.29
C SER A 199 -15.45 -6.17 -33.65
N SER A 200 -14.27 -6.25 -33.05
CA SER A 200 -13.72 -7.44 -32.39
C SER A 200 -14.07 -7.58 -30.92
N ASP A 201 -15.13 -6.94 -30.43
CA ASP A 201 -15.52 -6.91 -28.98
C ASP A 201 -14.44 -6.31 -28.07
N VAL A 202 -13.69 -5.35 -28.62
CA VAL A 202 -12.62 -4.61 -27.95
C VAL A 202 -13.05 -3.15 -27.77
N HIS A 203 -13.04 -2.67 -26.54
CA HIS A 203 -13.40 -1.29 -26.25
C HIS A 203 -12.16 -0.38 -26.20
N ILE A 204 -12.13 0.65 -27.03
CA ILE A 204 -11.05 1.65 -27.03
C ILE A 204 -11.29 2.64 -25.89
N SER A 205 -10.31 2.76 -24.99
CA SER A 205 -10.36 3.68 -23.85
C SER A 205 -9.66 5.00 -24.14
N ASP A 206 -8.59 4.96 -24.93
CA ASP A 206 -7.80 6.13 -25.34
C ASP A 206 -6.98 5.81 -26.58
N GLU A 207 -6.56 6.84 -27.32
CA GLU A 207 -5.72 6.66 -28.49
C GLU A 207 -4.75 7.83 -28.65
N TYR A 208 -3.58 7.56 -29.13
CA TYR A 208 -2.63 8.60 -29.53
C TYR A 208 -1.85 8.19 -30.77
N MET A 209 -1.53 9.17 -31.60
CA MET A 209 -0.81 8.99 -32.85
C MET A 209 0.49 9.78 -32.83
N LYS A 210 1.55 9.17 -33.39
CA LYS A 210 2.86 9.79 -33.58
C LYS A 210 3.31 9.54 -35.00
N TYR A 211 3.82 10.55 -35.68
CA TYR A 211 4.49 10.41 -36.97
C TYR A 211 6.01 10.38 -36.78
N ASP A 212 6.64 9.36 -37.33
CA ASP A 212 8.09 9.17 -37.35
C ASP A 212 8.61 9.66 -38.72
N TYR A 213 9.21 10.84 -38.72
CA TYR A 213 9.70 11.48 -39.95
C TYR A 213 10.91 10.76 -40.57
N ASP A 214 11.74 10.13 -39.72
CA ASP A 214 12.97 9.47 -40.19
C ASP A 214 12.63 8.19 -40.97
N ASN A 215 11.63 7.45 -40.49
CA ASN A 215 11.18 6.19 -41.09
C ASN A 215 9.94 6.33 -41.98
N GLN A 216 9.36 7.54 -42.06
CA GLN A 216 8.10 7.82 -42.76
C GLN A 216 6.96 6.90 -42.34
N LEU A 217 6.79 6.70 -41.02
CA LEU A 217 5.80 5.80 -40.44
C LEU A 217 4.84 6.56 -39.52
N THR A 218 3.55 6.32 -39.67
CA THR A 218 2.55 6.66 -38.66
C THR A 218 2.45 5.53 -37.65
N ILE A 219 2.59 5.85 -36.36
CA ILE A 219 2.48 4.93 -35.24
C ILE A 219 1.21 5.30 -34.47
N VAL A 220 0.21 4.42 -34.50
CA VAL A 220 -1.03 4.59 -33.75
C VAL A 220 -1.04 3.62 -32.58
N ASN A 221 -1.33 4.12 -31.38
CA ASN A 221 -1.44 3.30 -30.19
C ASN A 221 -2.87 3.43 -29.65
N PHE A 222 -3.58 2.33 -29.64
CA PHE A 222 -4.91 2.22 -29.05
C PHE A 222 -4.80 1.59 -27.67
N MET A 223 -5.23 2.31 -26.64
CA MET A 223 -5.43 1.74 -25.31
C MET A 223 -6.78 1.06 -25.28
N VAL A 224 -6.78 -0.26 -25.21
CA VAL A 224 -8.00 -1.06 -25.35
C VAL A 224 -8.26 -1.88 -24.10
N ARG A 225 -9.54 -2.09 -23.83
CA ARG A 225 -10.00 -3.08 -22.86
C ARG A 225 -10.64 -4.23 -23.66
N SER A 226 -10.12 -5.44 -23.48
CA SER A 226 -10.64 -6.63 -24.14
C SER A 226 -10.98 -7.72 -23.13
N LYS A 227 -12.01 -8.51 -23.43
CA LYS A 227 -12.21 -9.78 -22.72
C LYS A 227 -11.12 -10.77 -23.13
N ASN A 228 -10.77 -11.70 -22.25
CA ASN A 228 -9.73 -12.72 -22.50
C ASN A 228 -10.04 -13.63 -23.70
N SER A 229 -11.21 -13.52 -24.31
CA SER A 229 -11.68 -14.33 -25.43
C SER A 229 -11.41 -13.72 -26.82
N VAL A 230 -10.75 -12.55 -26.90
CA VAL A 230 -10.48 -11.92 -28.20
C VAL A 230 -9.48 -12.75 -28.98
N ASN A 231 -9.87 -13.15 -30.19
CA ASN A 231 -9.01 -13.87 -31.12
C ASN A 231 -7.99 -12.89 -31.75
N VAL A 232 -6.84 -12.76 -31.09
CA VAL A 232 -5.76 -11.85 -31.50
C VAL A 232 -5.30 -12.12 -32.97
N PRO A 233 -5.15 -13.36 -33.46
CA PRO A 233 -4.80 -13.61 -34.86
C PRO A 233 -5.83 -13.07 -35.84
N SER A 234 -7.14 -13.20 -35.56
CA SER A 234 -8.18 -12.68 -36.46
C SER A 234 -8.16 -11.15 -36.51
N LEU A 235 -7.98 -10.51 -35.37
CA LEU A 235 -7.86 -9.05 -35.30
C LEU A 235 -6.63 -8.55 -36.10
N PHE A 236 -5.50 -9.25 -36.03
CA PHE A 236 -4.30 -8.88 -36.80
C PHE A 236 -4.53 -9.02 -38.32
N ASN A 237 -5.18 -10.07 -38.74
CA ASN A 237 -5.50 -10.28 -40.17
C ASN A 237 -6.44 -9.18 -40.67
N GLU A 238 -7.46 -8.84 -39.89
CA GLU A 238 -8.44 -7.81 -40.27
C GLU A 238 -7.83 -6.40 -40.35
N ILE A 239 -6.96 -6.04 -39.39
CA ILE A 239 -6.21 -4.80 -39.45
C ILE A 239 -5.27 -4.79 -40.68
N LYS A 240 -4.59 -5.90 -40.96
CA LYS A 240 -3.66 -6.02 -42.09
C LYS A 240 -4.38 -5.92 -43.45
N GLU A 241 -5.57 -6.52 -43.57
CA GLU A 241 -6.35 -6.47 -44.81
C GLU A 241 -6.90 -5.10 -45.14
N LYS A 242 -7.30 -4.34 -44.08
CA LYS A 242 -7.90 -3.01 -44.22
C LYS A 242 -6.91 -1.86 -44.16
N SER A 243 -5.67 -2.08 -43.73
CA SER A 243 -4.63 -1.07 -43.65
C SER A 243 -3.29 -1.60 -44.16
N ASP A 244 -2.48 -0.71 -44.77
CA ASP A 244 -1.08 -1.02 -45.13
C ASP A 244 -0.19 -1.10 -43.89
N ALA A 245 -0.60 -1.90 -42.90
CA ALA A 245 0.11 -2.02 -41.65
C ALA A 245 1.44 -2.78 -41.85
N VAL A 246 2.54 -2.13 -41.54
CA VAL A 246 3.90 -2.68 -41.54
C VAL A 246 4.15 -3.54 -40.33
N SER A 247 3.58 -3.17 -39.19
CA SER A 247 3.75 -3.88 -37.92
C SER A 247 2.54 -3.66 -37.02
N ILE A 248 2.09 -4.76 -36.41
CA ILE A 248 1.04 -4.72 -35.38
C ILE A 248 1.60 -5.40 -34.13
N THR A 249 1.49 -4.74 -33.00
CA THR A 249 2.01 -5.26 -31.72
C THR A 249 0.94 -5.10 -30.65
N ILE A 250 0.69 -6.15 -29.86
CA ILE A 250 -0.15 -6.08 -28.65
C ILE A 250 0.76 -6.28 -27.45
N THR A 251 0.67 -5.38 -26.48
CA THR A 251 1.45 -5.42 -25.25
C THR A 251 0.60 -4.98 -24.06
N ASN A 252 0.90 -5.51 -22.89
CA ASN A 252 0.29 -5.12 -21.63
C ASN A 252 0.97 -3.89 -21.01
N GLU A 253 2.08 -3.39 -21.60
CA GLU A 253 2.85 -2.26 -21.10
C GLU A 253 3.06 -1.20 -22.19
N ILE A 254 3.05 0.07 -21.77
CA ILE A 254 3.44 1.19 -22.62
C ILE A 254 4.99 1.20 -22.72
N ASN A 255 5.55 0.31 -23.50
CA ASN A 255 6.95 0.44 -23.94
C ASN A 255 6.99 1.47 -25.07
N VAL A 256 7.20 2.72 -24.71
CA VAL A 256 7.53 3.80 -25.64
C VAL A 256 9.06 3.81 -25.74
N SER A 257 9.60 3.04 -26.62
CA SER A 257 10.92 3.24 -27.20
C SER A 257 10.77 3.94 -28.53
#